data_31d302dc920551856369620bdff5425a
#
_entry.id   31d302dc920551856369620bdff5425a
#
_cell.length_a   1.000
_cell.length_b   1.000
_cell.length_c   1.000
_cell.angle_alpha   90.00
_cell.angle_beta   90.00
_cell.angle_gamma   90.00
#
_symmetry.space_group_name_H-M   'P 1'
#
loop_
_entity.id
_entity.type
_entity.pdbx_description
1 polymer ?
#
loop_
_entity_poly.entity_id
_entity_poly.type
_entity_poly.pdbx_seq_one_letter_code
_entity_poly.pdbx_strand_id
1 'polypeptide(L)'
;LELITVGLPFDHVTEAYQDSEGSWWFADSRYKRTGQQSIFDGLYQSGHIPFISQWHEDNNQWTYYLPDESVVIEHTDINSILRIGSTMYFGTMVGLLYLDLYDRDWNLIDGASGLNDEAVWDMIEHEGSIYVATARGINEISIVNHSIIPDRDKRFEELTRFNIFDMEADSNYLYLASDAGLLQLDWEDGETKTLSRKDYEKIRLEGENITGTDGTLWTVHDVDDEQYITSNVQNFDICGAYVWSTYGSQVTLLDTMTAQTWVYDGEDGIPGNKIYEVNCDDEWVWFLTNRGIAFYNWSRYHNKKN
;
A
#
# COMPACT_ATOMS: atom_id res chain seq x y z
N LEU A 1 5.34 -10.62 -20.61
CA LEU A 1 4.22 -10.33 -19.72
C LEU A 1 3.38 -11.58 -19.56
N GLU A 2 3.04 -11.89 -18.33
CA GLU A 2 2.09 -12.93 -17.97
C GLU A 2 0.84 -12.26 -17.38
N LEU A 3 -0.31 -12.88 -17.56
CA LEU A 3 -1.59 -12.32 -17.14
C LEU A 3 -2.31 -13.32 -16.25
N ILE A 4 -2.65 -12.91 -15.04
CA ILE A 4 -3.54 -13.65 -14.14
C ILE A 4 -4.96 -13.07 -14.27
N THR A 5 -5.84 -13.83 -14.89
CA THR A 5 -7.27 -13.53 -14.96
C THR A 5 -8.13 -14.68 -14.42
N VAL A 6 -7.51 -15.84 -14.22
CA VAL A 6 -8.20 -17.05 -13.75
C VAL A 6 -8.02 -17.15 -12.24
N GLY A 7 -9.14 -17.18 -11.52
CA GLY A 7 -9.15 -17.28 -10.05
C GLY A 7 -9.41 -15.98 -9.31
N LEU A 8 -9.24 -14.81 -9.94
CA LEU A 8 -9.68 -13.55 -9.36
C LEU A 8 -11.20 -13.44 -9.44
N PRO A 9 -11.89 -13.17 -8.34
CA PRO A 9 -13.36 -13.02 -8.34
C PRO A 9 -13.82 -11.64 -8.84
N PHE A 10 -12.88 -10.77 -9.17
CA PHE A 10 -13.12 -9.38 -9.59
C PHE A 10 -12.14 -8.97 -10.70
N ASP A 11 -12.58 -8.03 -11.55
CA ASP A 11 -11.76 -7.49 -12.64
C ASP A 11 -10.79 -6.40 -12.13
N HIS A 12 -11.17 -5.69 -11.08
CA HIS A 12 -10.39 -4.58 -10.52
C HIS A 12 -9.54 -5.10 -9.36
N VAL A 13 -8.24 -4.95 -9.45
CA VAL A 13 -7.30 -5.25 -8.36
C VAL A 13 -6.60 -3.97 -7.98
N THR A 14 -6.79 -3.52 -6.76
CA THR A 14 -6.27 -2.23 -6.30
C THR A 14 -5.21 -2.38 -5.24
N GLU A 15 -5.21 -3.49 -4.52
CA GLU A 15 -4.24 -3.79 -3.48
C GLU A 15 -3.72 -5.21 -3.64
N ALA A 16 -2.41 -5.39 -3.45
CA ALA A 16 -1.76 -6.69 -3.40
C ALA A 16 -0.68 -6.70 -2.32
N TYR A 17 -0.55 -7.84 -1.68
CA TYR A 17 0.42 -8.06 -0.62
C TYR A 17 0.97 -9.47 -0.72
N GLN A 18 2.30 -9.63 -0.72
CA GLN A 18 2.92 -10.93 -0.59
C GLN A 18 3.30 -11.18 0.86
N ASP A 19 2.78 -12.27 1.41
CA ASP A 19 3.10 -12.62 2.80
C ASP A 19 4.45 -13.37 2.91
N SER A 20 4.93 -13.49 4.14
CA SER A 20 6.21 -14.16 4.43
C SER A 20 6.24 -15.65 4.09
N GLU A 21 5.09 -16.26 3.78
CA GLU A 21 4.97 -17.66 3.31
C GLU A 21 4.95 -17.75 1.78
N GLY A 22 5.07 -16.59 1.08
CA GLY A 22 5.07 -16.50 -0.37
C GLY A 22 3.68 -16.53 -1.01
N SER A 23 2.59 -16.48 -0.22
CA SER A 23 1.24 -16.35 -0.76
C SER A 23 0.94 -14.91 -1.12
N TRP A 24 0.23 -14.72 -2.23
CA TRP A 24 -0.24 -13.41 -2.65
C TRP A 24 -1.68 -13.16 -2.19
N TRP A 25 -1.93 -11.99 -1.67
CA TRP A 25 -3.23 -11.50 -1.25
C TRP A 25 -3.66 -10.35 -2.13
N PHE A 26 -4.88 -10.38 -2.61
CA PHE A 26 -5.43 -9.38 -3.51
C PHE A 26 -6.76 -8.88 -2.99
N ALA A 27 -6.96 -7.58 -3.11
CA ALA A 27 -8.22 -6.93 -2.77
C ALA A 27 -8.70 -6.01 -3.90
N ASP A 28 -10.03 -5.86 -3.98
CA ASP A 28 -10.68 -4.84 -4.81
C ASP A 28 -11.03 -3.66 -3.91
N SER A 29 -10.30 -2.57 -4.06
CA SER A 29 -10.67 -1.29 -3.47
C SER A 29 -11.18 -0.37 -4.55
N ARG A 30 -12.40 0.12 -4.40
CA ARG A 30 -13.05 0.99 -5.39
C ARG A 30 -12.91 2.46 -5.10
N TYR A 31 -12.50 2.80 -3.89
CA TYR A 31 -12.28 4.16 -3.48
C TYR A 31 -10.79 4.49 -3.53
N LYS A 32 -10.35 5.26 -4.52
CA LYS A 32 -9.04 5.88 -4.46
C LYS A 32 -9.17 7.33 -4.00
N ARG A 33 -8.13 7.80 -3.32
CA ARG A 33 -7.89 9.14 -2.76
C ARG A 33 -8.24 10.33 -3.66
N THR A 34 -8.62 10.14 -4.93
CA THR A 34 -8.84 11.20 -5.93
C THR A 34 -10.25 11.78 -5.95
N GLY A 35 -11.13 11.44 -5.01
CA GLY A 35 -12.50 12.00 -4.96
C GLY A 35 -13.36 11.75 -6.20
N GLN A 36 -12.94 10.85 -7.10
CA GLN A 36 -13.77 10.43 -8.23
C GLN A 36 -14.73 9.35 -7.77
N GLN A 37 -16.00 9.72 -7.62
CA GLN A 37 -17.09 8.76 -7.51
C GLN A 37 -17.00 7.78 -8.69
N SER A 38 -16.98 6.49 -8.35
CA SER A 38 -17.03 5.42 -9.34
C SER A 38 -18.31 5.56 -10.17
N ILE A 39 -18.18 5.53 -11.49
CA ILE A 39 -19.34 5.46 -12.42
C ILE A 39 -20.15 4.17 -12.25
N PHE A 40 -19.73 3.28 -11.35
CA PHE A 40 -20.34 1.98 -11.06
C PHE A 40 -21.27 1.96 -9.86
N ASP A 41 -21.57 3.10 -9.21
CA ASP A 41 -22.54 3.22 -8.11
C ASP A 41 -23.95 2.66 -8.46
N GLY A 42 -24.23 2.46 -9.74
CA GLY A 42 -25.48 1.86 -10.21
C GLY A 42 -25.52 0.33 -10.28
N LEU A 43 -24.38 -0.36 -10.21
CA LEU A 43 -24.29 -1.82 -10.31
C LEU A 43 -24.32 -2.52 -8.95
N TYR A 44 -24.17 -1.77 -7.86
CA TYR A 44 -24.07 -2.29 -6.48
C TYR A 44 -25.31 -2.08 -5.63
N GLN A 45 -26.49 -2.21 -6.22
CA GLN A 45 -27.75 -2.28 -5.45
C GLN A 45 -27.94 -3.58 -4.63
N SER A 46 -26.94 -4.46 -4.63
CA SER A 46 -26.93 -5.66 -3.80
C SER A 46 -25.58 -5.76 -3.08
N GLY A 47 -25.51 -5.19 -1.88
CA GLY A 47 -24.46 -5.30 -0.88
C GLY A 47 -23.27 -6.22 -1.22
N HIS A 48 -22.31 -5.73 -2.01
CA HIS A 48 -21.10 -6.50 -2.27
C HIS A 48 -20.08 -6.14 -1.19
N ILE A 49 -19.83 -7.12 -0.37
CA ILE A 49 -18.76 -7.20 0.60
C ILE A 49 -17.42 -7.27 -0.19
N PRO A 50 -16.37 -6.56 0.22
CA PRO A 50 -15.08 -6.65 -0.43
C PRO A 50 -14.60 -8.10 -0.45
N PHE A 51 -14.19 -8.57 -1.62
CA PHE A 51 -13.60 -9.88 -1.77
C PHE A 51 -12.09 -9.79 -1.53
N ILE A 52 -11.59 -10.70 -0.73
CA ILE A 52 -10.17 -10.91 -0.52
C ILE A 52 -9.83 -12.28 -1.08
N SER A 53 -8.84 -12.33 -1.94
CA SER A 53 -8.37 -13.53 -2.58
C SER A 53 -6.92 -13.80 -2.17
N GLN A 54 -6.64 -15.04 -1.79
CA GLN A 54 -5.29 -15.52 -1.56
C GLN A 54 -4.89 -16.49 -2.68
N TRP A 55 -3.75 -16.25 -3.30
CA TRP A 55 -3.18 -17.15 -4.27
C TRP A 55 -1.93 -17.81 -3.71
N HIS A 56 -1.94 -19.12 -3.72
CA HIS A 56 -0.82 -19.96 -3.34
C HIS A 56 -0.04 -20.36 -4.60
N GLU A 57 1.09 -19.71 -4.84
CA GLU A 57 1.89 -19.90 -6.03
C GLU A 57 2.37 -21.36 -6.19
N ASP A 58 2.84 -21.98 -5.12
CA ASP A 58 3.40 -23.34 -5.11
C ASP A 58 2.47 -24.42 -5.70
N ASN A 59 1.17 -24.29 -5.49
CA ASN A 59 0.18 -25.27 -5.92
C ASN A 59 -0.89 -24.71 -6.85
N ASN A 60 -0.77 -23.43 -7.19
CA ASN A 60 -1.73 -22.66 -8.00
C ASN A 60 -3.18 -22.75 -7.49
N GLN A 61 -3.35 -22.68 -6.17
CA GLN A 61 -4.66 -22.71 -5.52
C GLN A 61 -5.08 -21.33 -5.06
N TRP A 62 -6.39 -21.09 -5.15
CA TRP A 62 -7.04 -19.87 -4.69
C TRP A 62 -7.92 -20.15 -3.46
N THR A 63 -7.81 -19.29 -2.47
CA THR A 63 -8.70 -19.23 -1.31
C THR A 63 -9.40 -17.88 -1.28
N TYR A 64 -10.69 -17.87 -0.96
CA TYR A 64 -11.50 -16.65 -0.94
C TYR A 64 -12.02 -16.40 0.46
N TYR A 65 -11.94 -15.15 0.87
CA TYR A 65 -12.37 -14.69 2.18
C TYR A 65 -13.44 -13.61 2.00
N LEU A 66 -14.54 -13.81 2.69
CA LEU A 66 -15.68 -12.88 2.73
C LEU A 66 -15.81 -12.44 4.17
N PRO A 67 -15.64 -11.14 4.47
CA PRO A 67 -15.96 -10.63 5.79
C PRO A 67 -17.42 -10.92 6.17
N ASP A 68 -17.67 -11.18 7.44
CA ASP A 68 -19.02 -11.37 7.96
C ASP A 68 -19.80 -10.06 7.84
N GLU A 69 -21.05 -10.12 7.34
CA GLU A 69 -21.93 -8.94 7.21
C GLU A 69 -22.12 -8.18 8.53
N SER A 70 -21.93 -8.86 9.67
CA SER A 70 -22.02 -8.22 10.99
C SER A 70 -20.84 -7.30 11.32
N VAL A 71 -19.72 -7.45 10.62
CA VAL A 71 -18.45 -6.73 10.89
C VAL A 71 -18.19 -5.67 9.82
N VAL A 72 -18.67 -5.87 8.61
CA VAL A 72 -18.44 -4.96 7.48
C VAL A 72 -19.67 -4.14 7.20
N ILE A 73 -19.52 -2.84 7.31
CA ILE A 73 -20.50 -1.88 6.83
C ILE A 73 -20.40 -1.82 5.30
N GLU A 74 -21.51 -1.81 4.61
CA GLU A 74 -21.60 -1.76 3.15
C GLU A 74 -20.60 -0.77 2.54
N HIS A 75 -19.83 -1.21 1.52
CA HIS A 75 -18.91 -0.39 0.74
C HIS A 75 -17.58 -0.01 1.41
N THR A 76 -16.89 -0.98 1.99
CA THR A 76 -15.55 -0.75 2.56
C THR A 76 -14.47 -0.99 1.51
N ASP A 77 -13.65 0.02 1.27
CA ASP A 77 -12.44 -0.09 0.45
C ASP A 77 -11.28 -0.57 1.29
N ILE A 78 -10.46 -1.46 0.71
CA ILE A 78 -9.21 -1.90 1.32
C ILE A 78 -8.08 -1.05 0.75
N ASN A 79 -7.37 -0.36 1.62
CA ASN A 79 -6.29 0.57 1.27
C ASN A 79 -4.90 -0.03 1.54
N SER A 80 -4.81 -1.01 2.44
CA SER A 80 -3.56 -1.69 2.76
C SER A 80 -3.83 -3.07 3.35
N ILE A 81 -2.85 -3.98 3.19
CA ILE A 81 -2.91 -5.36 3.66
C ILE A 81 -1.62 -5.68 4.39
N LEU A 82 -1.71 -6.29 5.57
CA LEU A 82 -0.56 -6.71 6.36
C LEU A 82 -0.84 -8.07 7.00
N ARG A 83 0.14 -8.98 7.00
CA ARG A 83 0.06 -10.25 7.72
C ARG A 83 1.06 -10.29 8.85
N ILE A 84 0.60 -10.65 10.05
CA ILE A 84 1.46 -10.93 11.19
C ILE A 84 1.07 -12.28 11.80
N GLY A 85 1.92 -13.27 11.65
CA GLY A 85 1.64 -14.63 12.09
C GLY A 85 0.38 -15.22 11.44
N SER A 86 -0.62 -15.58 12.24
CA SER A 86 -1.92 -16.10 11.76
C SER A 86 -2.98 -15.03 11.55
N THR A 87 -2.66 -13.76 11.70
CA THR A 87 -3.65 -12.67 11.58
C THR A 87 -3.37 -11.84 10.34
N MET A 88 -4.41 -11.63 9.53
CA MET A 88 -4.42 -10.66 8.44
C MET A 88 -5.08 -9.38 8.90
N TYR A 89 -4.48 -8.25 8.56
CA TYR A 89 -5.01 -6.92 8.82
C TYR A 89 -5.29 -6.22 7.49
N PHE A 90 -6.39 -5.48 7.45
CA PHE A 90 -6.83 -4.73 6.28
C PHE A 90 -7.18 -3.32 6.70
N GLY A 91 -6.41 -2.34 6.24
CA GLY A 91 -6.72 -0.94 6.39
C GLY A 91 -7.90 -0.57 5.50
N THR A 92 -8.94 0.04 6.07
CA THR A 92 -10.17 0.37 5.35
C THR A 92 -10.66 1.79 5.62
N MET A 93 -11.70 2.21 4.92
CA MET A 93 -12.35 3.50 5.16
C MET A 93 -13.26 3.52 6.40
N VAL A 94 -13.45 2.37 7.07
CA VAL A 94 -14.33 2.23 8.25
C VAL A 94 -13.60 1.69 9.48
N GLY A 95 -12.28 1.65 9.43
CA GLY A 95 -11.43 1.16 10.50
C GLY A 95 -10.43 0.12 10.03
N LEU A 96 -9.82 -0.54 10.98
CA LEU A 96 -8.90 -1.65 10.77
C LEU A 96 -9.66 -2.97 10.94
N LEU A 97 -9.89 -3.67 9.83
CA LEU A 97 -10.39 -5.05 9.86
C LEU A 97 -9.23 -6.01 10.17
N TYR A 98 -9.50 -7.06 10.93
CA TYR A 98 -8.58 -8.17 11.02
C TYR A 98 -9.28 -9.52 10.99
N LEU A 99 -8.58 -10.50 10.41
CA LEU A 99 -9.02 -11.88 10.23
C LEU A 99 -8.03 -12.82 10.91
N ASP A 100 -8.49 -13.62 11.86
CA ASP A 100 -7.75 -14.78 12.30
C ASP A 100 -7.87 -15.89 11.24
N LEU A 101 -6.74 -16.30 10.67
CA LEU A 101 -6.71 -17.30 9.59
C LEU A 101 -7.03 -18.71 10.09
N TYR A 102 -6.85 -18.99 11.38
CA TYR A 102 -7.12 -20.29 11.97
C TYR A 102 -8.60 -20.49 12.25
N ASP A 103 -9.20 -19.54 12.99
CA ASP A 103 -10.62 -19.61 13.40
C ASP A 103 -11.54 -19.01 12.33
N ARG A 104 -11.01 -18.25 11.39
CA ARG A 104 -11.73 -17.46 10.37
C ARG A 104 -12.67 -16.41 10.95
N ASP A 105 -12.34 -15.92 12.12
CA ASP A 105 -13.09 -14.87 12.81
C ASP A 105 -12.65 -13.48 12.33
N TRP A 106 -13.64 -12.68 11.94
CA TRP A 106 -13.46 -11.30 11.54
C TRP A 106 -13.77 -10.34 12.66
N ASN A 107 -12.96 -9.31 12.80
CA ASN A 107 -13.14 -8.28 13.80
C ASN A 107 -12.80 -6.90 13.21
N LEU A 108 -13.30 -5.84 13.87
CA LEU A 108 -13.10 -4.46 13.47
C LEU A 108 -12.59 -3.64 14.66
N ILE A 109 -11.55 -2.85 14.42
CA ILE A 109 -11.09 -1.77 15.30
C ILE A 109 -11.48 -0.46 14.64
N ASP A 110 -12.33 0.30 15.27
CA ASP A 110 -12.95 1.54 14.75
C ASP A 110 -12.76 2.72 15.71
N GLY A 111 -13.42 3.83 15.45
CA GLY A 111 -13.44 4.99 16.33
C GLY A 111 -14.00 4.70 17.73
N ALA A 112 -14.95 3.75 17.87
CA ALA A 112 -15.46 3.32 19.17
C ALA A 112 -14.43 2.52 19.97
N SER A 113 -13.51 1.86 19.28
CA SER A 113 -12.34 1.14 19.83
C SER A 113 -11.20 2.09 20.18
N GLY A 114 -11.25 3.35 19.72
CA GLY A 114 -10.27 4.40 20.00
C GLY A 114 -9.33 4.77 18.85
N LEU A 115 -9.60 4.35 17.60
CA LEU A 115 -8.88 4.88 16.45
C LEU A 115 -9.06 6.40 16.36
N ASN A 116 -7.99 7.10 15.96
CA ASN A 116 -8.01 8.54 15.77
C ASN A 116 -8.94 8.97 14.62
N ASP A 117 -9.04 8.12 13.60
CA ASP A 117 -9.97 8.26 12.47
C ASP A 117 -10.29 6.87 11.88
N GLU A 118 -11.45 6.73 11.26
CA GLU A 118 -11.87 5.46 10.66
C GLU A 118 -11.19 5.18 9.31
N ALA A 119 -10.71 6.22 8.62
CA ALA A 119 -9.98 6.06 7.38
C ALA A 119 -8.54 5.59 7.67
N VAL A 120 -8.29 4.30 7.52
CA VAL A 120 -6.96 3.67 7.61
C VAL A 120 -6.36 3.59 6.22
N TRP A 121 -5.22 4.23 6.03
CA TRP A 121 -4.55 4.32 4.73
C TRP A 121 -3.44 3.29 4.58
N ASP A 122 -2.63 3.11 5.64
CA ASP A 122 -1.47 2.23 5.60
C ASP A 122 -1.16 1.62 6.97
N MET A 123 -0.33 0.59 6.99
CA MET A 123 0.06 -0.13 8.21
C MET A 123 1.46 -0.68 8.08
N ILE A 124 2.22 -0.58 9.16
CA ILE A 124 3.51 -1.26 9.29
C ILE A 124 3.60 -2.00 10.63
N GLU A 125 4.40 -3.07 10.65
CA GLU A 125 4.78 -3.74 11.91
C GLU A 125 6.16 -3.23 12.34
N HIS A 126 6.29 -2.86 13.61
CA HIS A 126 7.55 -2.52 14.22
C HIS A 126 7.56 -2.94 15.70
N GLU A 127 8.60 -3.66 16.13
CA GLU A 127 8.83 -4.10 17.51
C GLU A 127 7.63 -4.77 18.21
N GLY A 128 6.83 -5.53 17.44
CA GLY A 128 5.68 -6.27 17.98
C GLY A 128 4.42 -5.44 18.19
N SER A 129 4.36 -4.27 17.59
CA SER A 129 3.17 -3.44 17.46
C SER A 129 2.87 -3.19 15.99
N ILE A 130 1.60 -2.87 15.69
CA ILE A 130 1.19 -2.35 14.39
C ILE A 130 1.00 -0.84 14.52
N TYR A 131 1.64 -0.09 13.66
CA TYR A 131 1.40 1.33 13.51
C TYR A 131 0.46 1.54 12.33
N VAL A 132 -0.61 2.28 12.56
CA VAL A 132 -1.73 2.45 11.63
C VAL A 132 -1.84 3.91 11.25
N ALA A 133 -1.61 4.22 9.97
CA ALA A 133 -1.79 5.54 9.39
C ALA A 133 -3.27 5.83 9.17
N THR A 134 -3.74 6.96 9.67
CA THR A 134 -5.13 7.38 9.54
C THR A 134 -5.26 8.80 8.96
N ALA A 135 -6.49 9.20 8.62
CA ALA A 135 -6.76 10.60 8.25
C ALA A 135 -6.49 11.58 9.39
N ARG A 136 -6.19 11.11 10.61
CA ARG A 136 -5.87 11.94 11.78
C ARG A 136 -4.71 11.35 12.59
N GLY A 137 -3.55 11.23 11.93
CA GLY A 137 -2.31 10.76 12.55
C GLY A 137 -2.20 9.25 12.62
N ILE A 138 -1.52 8.78 13.66
CA ILE A 138 -1.13 7.38 13.83
C ILE A 138 -1.77 6.81 15.10
N ASN A 139 -2.12 5.54 15.04
CA ASN A 139 -2.40 4.72 16.21
C ASN A 139 -1.40 3.57 16.31
N GLU A 140 -1.04 3.20 17.53
CA GLU A 140 -0.29 2.00 17.84
C GLU A 140 -1.25 0.91 18.34
N ILE A 141 -1.14 -0.31 17.80
CA ILE A 141 -2.01 -1.44 18.10
C ILE A 141 -1.18 -2.63 18.54
N SER A 142 -1.55 -3.26 19.65
CA SER A 142 -0.93 -4.48 20.14
C SER A 142 -1.27 -5.67 19.24
N ILE A 143 -0.27 -6.40 18.76
CA ILE A 143 -0.47 -7.66 18.03
C ILE A 143 -0.98 -8.80 18.90
N VAL A 144 -0.87 -8.68 20.23
CA VAL A 144 -1.22 -9.76 21.18
C VAL A 144 -2.72 -9.80 21.46
N ASN A 145 -3.35 -8.64 21.59
CA ASN A 145 -4.76 -8.54 21.99
C ASN A 145 -5.58 -7.63 21.07
N HIS A 146 -4.98 -7.17 19.96
CA HIS A 146 -5.63 -6.32 18.95
C HIS A 146 -6.27 -5.05 19.51
N SER A 147 -5.70 -4.50 20.59
CA SER A 147 -6.20 -3.28 21.22
C SER A 147 -5.27 -2.10 20.95
N ILE A 148 -5.84 -0.91 20.89
CA ILE A 148 -5.07 0.33 20.78
C ILE A 148 -4.23 0.51 22.04
N ILE A 149 -2.95 0.78 21.84
CA ILE A 149 -2.00 1.12 22.89
C ILE A 149 -2.11 2.64 23.11
N PRO A 150 -2.49 3.10 24.32
CA PRO A 150 -2.60 4.52 24.58
C PRO A 150 -1.24 5.23 24.46
N ASP A 151 -1.17 6.29 23.67
CA ASP A 151 0.02 7.16 23.55
C ASP A 151 0.22 8.01 24.82
N ARG A 152 0.74 7.37 25.88
CA ARG A 152 0.94 8.00 27.20
C ARG A 152 2.03 9.06 27.18
N ASP A 153 3.04 8.86 26.35
CA ASP A 153 4.21 9.71 26.24
C ASP A 153 4.03 10.81 25.18
N LYS A 154 2.85 10.83 24.53
CA LYS A 154 2.44 11.82 23.53
C LYS A 154 3.37 11.90 22.31
N ARG A 155 3.95 10.77 21.93
CA ARG A 155 4.83 10.66 20.77
C ARG A 155 4.13 11.05 19.46
N PHE A 156 2.82 10.78 19.38
CA PHE A 156 2.02 11.01 18.17
C PHE A 156 1.03 12.16 18.29
N GLU A 157 1.01 12.91 19.44
CA GLU A 157 0.02 13.98 19.67
C GLU A 157 0.05 15.05 18.58
N GLU A 158 1.24 15.44 18.12
CA GLU A 158 1.39 16.42 17.04
C GLU A 158 0.93 15.92 15.68
N LEU A 159 0.99 14.60 15.45
CA LEU A 159 0.60 13.98 14.20
C LEU A 159 -0.93 13.92 14.02
N THR A 160 -1.71 14.00 15.10
CA THR A 160 -3.19 13.88 15.06
C THR A 160 -3.89 14.94 14.21
N ARG A 161 -3.18 15.99 13.83
CA ARG A 161 -3.67 17.06 12.96
C ARG A 161 -3.42 16.82 11.48
N PHE A 162 -2.68 15.76 11.12
CA PHE A 162 -2.28 15.46 9.76
C PHE A 162 -2.97 14.19 9.25
N ASN A 163 -3.26 14.18 7.96
CA ASN A 163 -3.64 12.99 7.24
C ASN A 163 -2.36 12.27 6.79
N ILE A 164 -2.14 11.05 7.27
CA ILE A 164 -0.97 10.24 6.94
C ILE A 164 -1.38 9.25 5.86
N PHE A 165 -0.76 9.32 4.70
CA PHE A 165 -1.13 8.55 3.51
C PHE A 165 -0.37 7.24 3.38
N ASP A 166 0.91 7.23 3.76
CA ASP A 166 1.82 6.12 3.55
C ASP A 166 2.96 6.16 4.58
N MET A 167 3.52 5.01 4.92
CA MET A 167 4.53 4.88 5.95
C MET A 167 5.64 3.93 5.51
N GLU A 168 6.87 4.29 5.85
CA GLU A 168 8.03 3.42 5.77
C GLU A 168 8.83 3.52 7.06
N ALA A 169 9.56 2.48 7.44
CA ALA A 169 10.34 2.50 8.66
C ALA A 169 11.69 1.79 8.52
N ASP A 170 12.66 2.27 9.26
CA ASP A 170 13.87 1.54 9.60
C ASP A 170 13.97 1.30 11.11
N SER A 171 15.12 0.85 11.59
CA SER A 171 15.34 0.58 13.01
C SER A 171 15.32 1.83 13.90
N ASN A 172 15.48 3.02 13.34
CA ASN A 172 15.63 4.27 14.09
C ASN A 172 14.45 5.22 13.88
N TYR A 173 13.86 5.19 12.68
CA TYR A 173 12.90 6.20 12.26
C TYR A 173 11.66 5.60 11.60
N LEU A 174 10.54 6.30 11.80
CA LEU A 174 9.31 6.17 11.03
C LEU A 174 9.20 7.35 10.08
N TYR A 175 9.02 7.07 8.79
CA TYR A 175 8.84 8.06 7.74
C TYR A 175 7.38 8.10 7.33
N LEU A 176 6.83 9.32 7.19
CA LEU A 176 5.41 9.55 7.01
C LEU A 176 5.16 10.47 5.82
N ALA A 177 4.48 9.95 4.81
CA ALA A 177 3.90 10.76 3.76
C ALA A 177 2.58 11.37 4.27
N SER A 178 2.47 12.70 4.26
CA SER A 178 1.33 13.39 4.86
C SER A 178 0.93 14.66 4.09
N ASP A 179 -0.23 15.21 4.44
CA ASP A 179 -0.69 16.52 3.96
C ASP A 179 0.12 17.71 4.55
N ALA A 180 1.05 17.43 5.45
CA ALA A 180 2.04 18.39 5.95
C ALA A 180 3.41 18.25 5.28
N GLY A 181 3.58 17.27 4.40
CA GLY A 181 4.83 16.90 3.76
C GLY A 181 5.37 15.55 4.21
N LEU A 182 6.65 15.31 3.93
CA LEU A 182 7.38 14.14 4.40
C LEU A 182 7.94 14.42 5.79
N LEU A 183 7.49 13.64 6.76
CA LEU A 183 7.91 13.72 8.14
C LEU A 183 8.79 12.50 8.49
N GLN A 184 9.73 12.70 9.40
CA GLN A 184 10.55 11.67 10.03
C GLN A 184 10.31 11.73 11.53
N LEU A 185 9.92 10.62 12.13
CA LEU A 185 9.72 10.49 13.58
C LEU A 185 10.78 9.54 14.12
N ASP A 186 11.49 9.98 15.17
CA ASP A 186 12.46 9.16 15.88
C ASP A 186 11.73 8.18 16.81
N TRP A 187 12.07 6.89 16.73
CA TRP A 187 11.44 5.86 17.55
C TRP A 187 11.79 5.98 19.04
N GLU A 188 12.98 6.48 19.37
CA GLU A 188 13.48 6.53 20.74
C GLU A 188 12.84 7.65 21.56
N ASP A 189 12.79 8.88 21.00
CA ASP A 189 12.33 10.06 21.74
C ASP A 189 11.01 10.65 21.24
N GLY A 190 10.51 10.20 20.08
CA GLY A 190 9.28 10.69 19.47
C GLY A 190 9.41 12.07 18.81
N GLU A 191 10.63 12.59 18.65
CA GLU A 191 10.82 13.87 17.96
C GLU A 191 10.45 13.74 16.48
N THR A 192 9.68 14.71 15.98
CA THR A 192 9.25 14.76 14.58
C THR A 192 9.98 15.85 13.83
N LYS A 193 10.63 15.49 12.71
CA LYS A 193 11.33 16.39 11.80
C LYS A 193 10.63 16.41 10.44
N THR A 194 10.44 17.59 9.85
CA THR A 194 9.98 17.71 8.45
C THR A 194 11.18 17.62 7.51
N LEU A 195 11.22 16.59 6.66
CA LEU A 195 12.25 16.42 5.63
C LEU A 195 11.91 17.21 4.37
N SER A 196 10.64 17.20 3.95
CA SER A 196 10.13 17.92 2.79
C SER A 196 8.75 18.49 3.07
N ARG A 197 8.41 19.60 2.42
CA ARG A 197 7.07 20.23 2.51
C ARG A 197 6.17 19.88 1.31
N LYS A 198 6.59 18.97 0.45
CA LYS A 198 5.76 18.47 -0.64
C LYS A 198 4.78 17.44 -0.12
N ASP A 199 3.57 17.46 -0.62
CA ASP A 199 2.49 16.54 -0.23
C ASP A 199 2.69 15.19 -0.91
N TYR A 200 3.58 14.35 -0.36
CA TYR A 200 3.79 13.01 -0.88
C TYR A 200 2.59 12.11 -0.57
N GLU A 201 2.13 11.38 -1.59
CA GLU A 201 1.05 10.40 -1.46
C GLU A 201 1.57 8.97 -1.23
N LYS A 202 2.78 8.68 -1.71
CA LYS A 202 3.46 7.39 -1.55
C LYS A 202 4.95 7.61 -1.40
N ILE A 203 5.56 6.81 -0.54
CA ILE A 203 7.01 6.82 -0.28
C ILE A 203 7.57 5.39 -0.35
N ARG A 204 8.87 5.28 -0.57
CA ARG A 204 9.65 4.05 -0.46
C ARG A 204 11.00 4.37 0.15
N LEU A 205 11.40 3.55 1.10
CA LEU A 205 12.69 3.63 1.75
C LEU A 205 13.67 2.65 1.11
N GLU A 206 14.78 3.15 0.58
CA GLU A 206 15.89 2.33 0.11
C GLU A 206 17.22 2.75 0.78
N GLY A 207 17.69 1.93 1.69
CA GLY A 207 18.85 2.27 2.51
C GLY A 207 18.60 3.52 3.35
N GLU A 208 19.35 4.60 3.09
CA GLU A 208 19.19 5.89 3.76
C GLU A 208 18.35 6.89 2.95
N ASN A 209 17.91 6.51 1.75
CA ASN A 209 17.18 7.41 0.85
C ASN A 209 15.68 7.12 0.87
N ILE A 210 14.90 8.18 0.86
CA ILE A 210 13.44 8.09 0.73
C ILE A 210 13.07 8.61 -0.65
N THR A 211 12.37 7.80 -1.41
CA THR A 211 11.77 8.23 -2.67
C THR A 211 10.28 8.42 -2.47
N GLY A 212 9.74 9.54 -2.95
CA GLY A 212 8.32 9.85 -2.81
C GLY A 212 7.74 10.55 -4.02
N THR A 213 6.41 10.45 -4.19
CA THR A 213 5.69 11.10 -5.28
C THR A 213 4.59 12.04 -4.80
N ASP A 214 4.54 13.22 -5.41
CA ASP A 214 3.47 14.23 -5.39
C ASP A 214 2.87 14.43 -6.80
N GLY A 215 2.98 13.41 -7.66
CA GLY A 215 2.79 13.49 -9.12
C GLY A 215 4.12 13.67 -9.87
N THR A 216 5.18 13.98 -9.14
CA THR A 216 6.58 14.02 -9.57
C THR A 216 7.39 13.17 -8.61
N LEU A 217 8.30 12.36 -9.11
CA LEU A 217 9.12 11.49 -8.30
C LEU A 217 10.39 12.20 -7.85
N TRP A 218 10.63 12.18 -6.56
CA TRP A 218 11.76 12.81 -5.88
C TRP A 218 12.48 11.82 -4.98
N THR A 219 13.81 11.89 -4.91
CA THR A 219 14.57 11.29 -3.81
C THR A 219 14.91 12.36 -2.79
N VAL A 220 14.63 12.09 -1.52
CA VAL A 220 14.91 12.97 -0.38
C VAL A 220 16.07 12.38 0.40
N HIS A 221 17.15 13.16 0.54
CA HIS A 221 18.37 12.74 1.26
C HIS A 221 18.44 13.33 2.67
N ASP A 222 17.97 14.55 2.87
CA ASP A 222 17.89 15.26 4.14
C ASP A 222 16.91 16.44 4.01
N VAL A 223 16.79 17.26 5.05
CA VAL A 223 15.91 18.42 5.08
C VAL A 223 16.19 19.36 3.92
N ASP A 224 15.15 19.61 3.12
CA ASP A 224 15.20 20.46 1.93
C ASP A 224 16.27 20.02 0.88
N ASP A 225 16.78 18.78 0.99
CA ASP A 225 17.71 18.19 0.01
C ASP A 225 17.00 17.13 -0.82
N GLU A 226 16.42 17.57 -1.93
CA GLU A 226 15.59 16.75 -2.80
C GLU A 226 16.15 16.68 -4.22
N GLN A 227 16.24 15.48 -4.75
CA GLN A 227 16.67 15.23 -6.14
C GLN A 227 15.49 14.82 -6.99
N TYR A 228 15.26 15.56 -8.08
CA TYR A 228 14.28 15.21 -9.12
C TYR A 228 14.68 13.93 -9.86
N ILE A 229 13.72 13.02 -10.03
CA ILE A 229 13.87 11.80 -10.84
C ILE A 229 13.07 11.92 -12.15
N THR A 230 11.74 11.98 -12.06
CA THR A 230 10.87 12.06 -13.23
C THR A 230 9.50 12.66 -12.84
N SER A 231 8.70 13.04 -13.83
CA SER A 231 7.35 13.59 -13.64
C SER A 231 6.28 12.67 -14.24
N ASN A 232 5.01 13.00 -14.00
CA ASN A 232 3.85 12.20 -14.36
C ASN A 232 3.91 10.80 -13.72
N VAL A 233 4.00 10.76 -12.39
CA VAL A 233 4.02 9.56 -11.59
C VAL A 233 2.79 9.53 -10.70
N GLN A 234 1.93 8.52 -10.87
CA GLN A 234 0.78 8.27 -10.00
C GLN A 234 1.09 7.21 -8.94
N ASN A 235 1.89 6.23 -9.32
CA ASN A 235 2.35 5.21 -8.43
C ASN A 235 3.74 4.75 -8.86
N PHE A 236 4.54 4.24 -7.94
CA PHE A 236 5.88 3.74 -8.23
C PHE A 236 6.31 2.68 -7.24
N ASP A 237 7.31 1.91 -7.66
CA ASP A 237 8.09 1.05 -6.78
C ASP A 237 9.52 0.94 -7.28
N ILE A 238 10.44 0.53 -6.39
CA ILE A 238 11.87 0.52 -6.66
C ILE A 238 12.44 -0.87 -6.39
N CYS A 239 13.16 -1.40 -7.39
CA CYS A 239 13.84 -2.68 -7.27
C CYS A 239 15.31 -2.53 -7.66
N GLY A 240 16.15 -2.37 -6.69
CA GLY A 240 17.57 -2.09 -6.88
C GLY A 240 17.79 -0.80 -7.69
N ALA A 241 18.44 -0.89 -8.86
CA ALA A 241 18.67 0.26 -9.70
C ALA A 241 17.48 0.64 -10.61
N TYR A 242 16.38 -0.04 -10.50
CA TYR A 242 15.23 0.13 -11.40
C TYR A 242 14.06 0.79 -10.69
N VAL A 243 13.57 1.89 -11.26
CA VAL A 243 12.36 2.57 -10.81
C VAL A 243 11.24 2.24 -11.78
N TRP A 244 10.20 1.61 -11.28
CA TRP A 244 8.96 1.35 -11.98
C TRP A 244 7.94 2.41 -11.61
N SER A 245 7.40 3.12 -12.58
CA SER A 245 6.41 4.16 -12.32
C SER A 245 5.24 4.07 -13.28
N THR A 246 4.06 4.52 -12.84
CA THR A 246 2.83 4.44 -13.61
C THR A 246 2.21 5.82 -13.82
N TYR A 247 1.61 6.02 -14.98
CA TYR A 247 0.77 7.17 -15.28
C TYR A 247 -0.37 6.79 -16.24
N GLY A 248 -1.61 6.84 -15.76
CA GLY A 248 -2.77 6.37 -16.53
C GLY A 248 -2.71 4.87 -16.81
N SER A 249 -2.50 4.52 -18.09
CA SER A 249 -2.33 3.13 -18.54
C SER A 249 -0.90 2.78 -18.94
N GLN A 250 0.04 3.68 -18.70
CA GLN A 250 1.44 3.48 -19.05
C GLN A 250 2.28 3.13 -17.83
N VAL A 251 3.26 2.26 -18.05
CA VAL A 251 4.34 1.94 -17.11
C VAL A 251 5.63 2.45 -17.71
N THR A 252 6.41 3.14 -16.90
CA THR A 252 7.76 3.56 -17.24
C THR A 252 8.75 2.84 -16.33
N LEU A 253 9.73 2.19 -16.94
CA LEU A 253 10.91 1.67 -16.26
C LEU A 253 12.08 2.62 -16.49
N LEU A 254 12.69 3.08 -15.42
CA LEU A 254 13.92 3.87 -15.43
C LEU A 254 15.06 3.07 -14.79
N ASP A 255 16.15 2.86 -15.51
CA ASP A 255 17.43 2.42 -14.94
C ASP A 255 18.18 3.64 -14.43
N THR A 256 18.31 3.77 -13.12
CA THR A 256 18.94 4.93 -12.47
C THR A 256 20.45 4.99 -12.69
N MET A 257 21.09 3.85 -13.01
CA MET A 257 22.53 3.78 -13.26
C MET A 257 22.91 4.29 -14.65
N THR A 258 22.06 4.05 -15.64
CA THR A 258 22.33 4.39 -17.04
C THR A 258 21.46 5.52 -17.55
N ALA A 259 20.43 5.92 -16.80
CA ALA A 259 19.38 6.85 -17.19
C ALA A 259 18.58 6.37 -18.44
N GLN A 260 18.63 5.08 -18.74
CA GLN A 260 17.84 4.49 -19.83
C GLN A 260 16.39 4.30 -19.37
N THR A 261 15.46 4.59 -20.26
CA THR A 261 14.03 4.50 -19.99
C THR A 261 13.34 3.60 -21.00
N TRP A 262 12.39 2.77 -20.53
CA TRP A 262 11.47 1.97 -21.34
C TRP A 262 10.05 2.31 -20.94
N VAL A 263 9.15 2.29 -21.90
CA VAL A 263 7.72 2.55 -21.68
C VAL A 263 6.94 1.36 -22.17
N TYR A 264 5.98 0.91 -21.38
CA TYR A 264 5.09 -0.22 -21.66
C TYR A 264 3.64 0.23 -21.54
N ASP A 265 2.77 -0.34 -22.36
CA ASP A 265 1.34 -0.06 -22.34
C ASP A 265 0.49 -1.28 -22.75
N GLY A 266 -0.75 -1.06 -23.17
CA GLY A 266 -1.67 -2.11 -23.59
C GLY A 266 -1.19 -2.89 -24.84
N GLU A 267 -0.35 -2.30 -25.70
CA GLU A 267 0.22 -3.00 -26.87
C GLU A 267 1.28 -4.01 -26.41
N ASP A 268 1.92 -3.79 -25.27
CA ASP A 268 2.87 -4.71 -24.64
C ASP A 268 2.19 -5.78 -23.79
N GLY A 269 0.87 -5.71 -23.61
CA GLY A 269 0.06 -6.71 -22.92
C GLY A 269 -0.39 -6.32 -21.51
N ILE A 270 -0.23 -5.05 -21.09
CA ILE A 270 -0.79 -4.57 -19.82
C ILE A 270 -2.33 -4.48 -19.98
N PRO A 271 -3.11 -5.19 -19.15
CA PRO A 271 -4.55 -5.25 -19.31
C PRO A 271 -5.23 -3.94 -18.85
N GLY A 272 -6.33 -3.60 -19.52
CA GLY A 272 -7.16 -2.45 -19.12
C GLY A 272 -6.62 -1.11 -19.59
N ASN A 273 -7.08 -0.07 -18.93
CA ASN A 273 -6.75 1.33 -19.25
C ASN A 273 -6.41 2.17 -18.02
N LYS A 274 -6.29 1.53 -16.86
CA LYS A 274 -5.89 2.15 -15.61
C LYS A 274 -5.05 1.16 -14.79
N ILE A 275 -3.92 1.64 -14.32
CA ILE A 275 -3.05 0.93 -13.40
C ILE A 275 -3.25 1.58 -12.03
N TYR A 276 -3.55 0.79 -11.03
CA TYR A 276 -3.81 1.24 -9.67
C TYR A 276 -2.53 1.23 -8.85
N GLU A 277 -1.72 0.19 -9.02
CA GLU A 277 -0.51 0.02 -8.26
C GLU A 277 0.55 -0.71 -9.06
N VAL A 278 1.80 -0.49 -8.70
CA VAL A 278 2.96 -1.25 -9.12
C VAL A 278 3.72 -1.67 -7.87
N ASN A 279 4.04 -2.96 -7.82
CA ASN A 279 4.87 -3.55 -6.78
C ASN A 279 5.94 -4.39 -7.43
N CYS A 280 7.13 -4.40 -6.89
CA CYS A 280 8.19 -5.25 -7.40
C CYS A 280 8.95 -5.99 -6.30
N ASP A 281 9.51 -7.11 -6.66
CA ASP A 281 10.42 -7.91 -5.85
C ASP A 281 11.75 -8.14 -6.60
N ASP A 282 12.59 -9.02 -6.10
CA ASP A 282 13.91 -9.32 -6.70
C ASP A 282 13.83 -9.92 -8.11
N GLU A 283 12.69 -10.44 -8.52
CA GLU A 283 12.53 -11.12 -9.81
C GLU A 283 11.42 -10.50 -10.66
N TRP A 284 10.31 -10.10 -10.05
CA TRP A 284 9.09 -9.74 -10.73
C TRP A 284 8.65 -8.32 -10.42
N VAL A 285 7.93 -7.72 -11.36
CA VAL A 285 7.12 -6.53 -11.14
C VAL A 285 5.66 -6.83 -11.46
N TRP A 286 4.76 -6.35 -10.63
CA TRP A 286 3.33 -6.58 -10.66
C TRP A 286 2.60 -5.28 -10.96
N PHE A 287 1.65 -5.33 -11.86
CA PHE A 287 0.81 -4.19 -12.23
C PHE A 287 -0.64 -4.54 -11.90
N LEU A 288 -1.19 -3.87 -10.91
CA LEU A 288 -2.59 -4.01 -10.50
C LEU A 288 -3.44 -3.10 -11.36
N THR A 289 -4.42 -3.65 -12.06
CA THR A 289 -5.17 -2.89 -13.06
C THR A 289 -6.67 -3.01 -12.89
N ASN A 290 -7.42 -2.23 -13.68
CA ASN A 290 -8.87 -2.34 -13.74
C ASN A 290 -9.36 -3.53 -14.60
N ARG A 291 -8.48 -4.44 -15.00
CA ARG A 291 -8.81 -5.68 -15.74
C ARG A 291 -7.93 -6.88 -15.36
N GLY A 292 -7.56 -6.96 -14.10
CA GLY A 292 -6.73 -8.05 -13.56
C GLY A 292 -5.32 -7.60 -13.24
N ILE A 293 -4.41 -8.57 -13.13
CA ILE A 293 -3.02 -8.38 -12.75
C ILE A 293 -2.15 -8.80 -13.91
N ALA A 294 -1.19 -7.96 -14.28
CA ALA A 294 -0.08 -8.34 -15.14
C ALA A 294 1.20 -8.40 -14.34
N PHE A 295 2.08 -9.33 -14.66
CA PHE A 295 3.39 -9.41 -14.05
C PHE A 295 4.46 -9.66 -15.09
N TYR A 296 5.65 -9.15 -14.82
CA TYR A 296 6.77 -9.19 -15.74
C TYR A 296 8.05 -9.56 -15.00
N ASN A 297 8.74 -10.61 -15.46
CA ASN A 297 10.01 -11.02 -14.88
C ASN A 297 11.12 -10.07 -15.34
N TRP A 298 11.31 -8.97 -14.60
CA TRP A 298 12.28 -7.94 -14.94
C TRP A 298 13.72 -8.41 -14.75
N SER A 299 13.98 -9.26 -13.76
CA SER A 299 15.33 -9.74 -13.47
C SER A 299 15.91 -10.54 -14.64
N ARG A 300 15.06 -11.27 -15.35
CA ARG A 300 15.45 -12.06 -16.53
C ARG A 300 15.84 -11.19 -17.73
N TYR A 301 15.18 -10.03 -17.88
CA TYR A 301 15.31 -9.22 -19.09
C TYR A 301 16.20 -8.00 -18.91
N HIS A 302 16.27 -7.45 -17.70
CA HIS A 302 17.01 -6.22 -17.38
C HIS A 302 18.24 -6.49 -16.51
N ASN A 303 18.18 -7.46 -15.59
CA ASN A 303 19.30 -7.80 -14.72
C ASN A 303 20.34 -8.65 -15.45
N LYS A 304 20.95 -8.11 -16.49
CA LYS A 304 22.12 -8.75 -17.09
C LYS A 304 23.29 -8.57 -16.13
N LYS A 305 23.50 -9.54 -15.25
CA LYS A 305 24.81 -9.67 -14.58
C LYS A 305 25.87 -9.79 -15.67
N ASN A 306 26.64 -8.71 -15.88
CA ASN A 306 27.89 -8.76 -16.63
C ASN A 306 28.94 -9.53 -15.84
#